data_38c91063763b19aaa6090c93b64d748e
#
_entry.id   38c91063763b19aaa6090c93b64d748e
#
_cell.length_a   1.000
_cell.length_b   1.000
_cell.length_c   1.000
_cell.angle_alpha   90.00
_cell.angle_beta   90.00
_cell.angle_gamma   90.00
#
_symmetry.space_group_name_H-M   'P 1'
#
loop_
_entity.id
_entity.type
_entity.pdbx_description
1 polymer ?
#
loop_
_entity_poly.entity_id
_entity_poly.type
_entity_poly.pdbx_seq_one_letter_code
_entity_poly.pdbx_strand_id
1 'polypeptide(L)'
;MKVIVIGGSGGIGSGLLRQIHLRYPQAELFATRHTSQFAADAPSPACVQWAQLDVTCEESICAYAAQFDRVHWLISTAGFLHNGDALPEKSLEQIDPEFFLRNVQINALSALLLAKHFKSALRHDEAALMAVVSAKVGSIEDNRLGGWYSYRCSKAALNMAIKNISIEWRRRSPNVCVTSLHPGTTDTRLSAPFQRNVPDGKLFSCDHTAQSLLDVVSRLQPSDSGKFLAYDGEELPW
;
A
#
# COMPACT_ATOMS: atom_id res chain seq x y z
N MET A 1 -18.30 7.73 -6.32
CA MET A 1 -17.33 7.06 -5.42
C MET A 1 -16.03 7.85 -5.44
N LYS A 2 -15.46 8.20 -4.28
CA LYS A 2 -14.14 8.86 -4.16
C LYS A 2 -13.07 7.83 -3.82
N VAL A 3 -12.00 7.80 -4.60
CA VAL A 3 -10.86 6.89 -4.43
C VAL A 3 -9.58 7.69 -4.32
N ILE A 4 -8.80 7.41 -3.30
CA ILE A 4 -7.47 8.01 -3.09
C ILE A 4 -6.42 6.91 -3.19
N VAL A 5 -5.41 7.11 -4.05
CA VAL A 5 -4.24 6.24 -4.18
C VAL A 5 -3.00 6.97 -3.70
N ILE A 6 -2.53 6.61 -2.50
CA ILE A 6 -1.28 7.10 -1.94
C ILE A 6 -0.12 6.40 -2.64
N GLY A 7 0.84 7.16 -3.17
CA GLY A 7 1.93 6.62 -3.99
C GLY A 7 1.51 6.29 -5.43
N GLY A 8 0.49 6.99 -5.94
CA GLY A 8 -0.08 6.78 -7.28
C GLY A 8 0.92 6.90 -8.44
N SER A 9 2.06 7.56 -8.24
CA SER A 9 3.13 7.68 -9.25
C SER A 9 4.02 6.44 -9.36
N GLY A 10 3.95 5.50 -8.41
CA GLY A 10 4.66 4.22 -8.47
C GLY A 10 4.02 3.24 -9.46
N GLY A 11 4.74 2.17 -9.84
CA GLY A 11 4.26 1.19 -10.82
C GLY A 11 2.89 0.59 -10.47
N ILE A 12 2.72 0.06 -9.25
CA ILE A 12 1.44 -0.51 -8.79
C ILE A 12 0.36 0.58 -8.69
N GLY A 13 0.72 1.76 -8.13
CA GLY A 13 -0.23 2.86 -7.95
C GLY A 13 -0.78 3.39 -9.28
N SER A 14 0.09 3.58 -10.27
CA SER A 14 -0.32 4.04 -11.60
C SER A 14 -1.18 2.98 -12.33
N GLY A 15 -0.83 1.70 -12.19
CA GLY A 15 -1.65 0.60 -12.68
C GLY A 15 -3.04 0.61 -12.05
N LEU A 16 -3.14 0.76 -10.72
CA LEU A 16 -4.43 0.85 -10.02
C LEU A 16 -5.28 2.03 -10.52
N LEU A 17 -4.69 3.20 -10.70
CA LEU A 17 -5.42 4.36 -11.23
C LEU A 17 -6.02 4.09 -12.60
N ARG A 18 -5.26 3.43 -13.50
CA ARG A 18 -5.78 3.03 -14.82
C ARG A 18 -6.91 2.01 -14.71
N GLN A 19 -6.73 0.95 -13.94
CA GLN A 19 -7.72 -0.12 -13.79
C GLN A 19 -9.00 0.37 -13.09
N ILE A 20 -8.86 1.24 -12.08
CA ILE A 20 -10.02 1.85 -11.40
C ILE A 20 -10.78 2.75 -12.38
N HIS A 21 -10.09 3.58 -13.17
CA HIS A 21 -10.74 4.43 -14.17
C HIS A 21 -11.52 3.62 -15.21
N LEU A 22 -10.94 2.52 -15.69
CA LEU A 22 -11.59 1.63 -16.67
C LEU A 22 -12.84 0.96 -16.09
N ARG A 23 -12.77 0.48 -14.85
CA ARG A 23 -13.87 -0.25 -14.20
C ARG A 23 -14.94 0.66 -13.60
N TYR A 24 -14.54 1.84 -13.13
CA TYR A 24 -15.40 2.81 -12.45
C TYR A 24 -15.21 4.21 -13.08
N PRO A 25 -15.66 4.44 -14.32
CA PRO A 25 -15.39 5.68 -15.04
C PRO A 25 -16.00 6.93 -14.39
N GLN A 26 -16.97 6.74 -13.49
CA GLN A 26 -17.60 7.82 -12.72
C GLN A 26 -16.92 8.06 -11.35
N ALA A 27 -15.85 7.35 -11.03
CA ALA A 27 -15.13 7.56 -9.79
C ALA A 27 -14.31 8.86 -9.84
N GLU A 28 -14.37 9.62 -8.76
CA GLU A 28 -13.45 10.74 -8.53
C GLU A 28 -12.11 10.17 -8.05
N LEU A 29 -11.06 10.36 -8.84
CA LEU A 29 -9.75 9.81 -8.59
C LEU A 29 -8.78 10.85 -8.08
N PHE A 30 -8.22 10.59 -6.92
CA PHE A 30 -7.16 11.37 -6.28
C PHE A 30 -5.92 10.53 -6.13
N ALA A 31 -4.76 11.11 -6.38
CA ALA A 31 -3.50 10.39 -6.25
C ALA A 31 -2.41 11.28 -5.65
N THR A 32 -1.47 10.64 -4.96
CA THR A 32 -0.33 11.36 -4.42
C THR A 32 1.00 10.89 -5.01
N ARG A 33 1.97 11.80 -4.97
CA ARG A 33 3.36 11.59 -5.34
C ARG A 33 4.28 12.21 -4.30
N HIS A 34 5.44 11.63 -4.09
CA HIS A 34 6.42 12.18 -3.14
C HIS A 34 7.14 13.40 -3.72
N THR A 35 7.53 13.35 -5.01
CA THR A 35 8.26 14.44 -5.69
C THR A 35 7.37 15.14 -6.72
N SER A 36 7.72 16.39 -7.06
CA SER A 36 7.03 17.16 -8.10
C SER A 36 7.29 16.62 -9.53
N GLN A 37 8.37 15.86 -9.72
CA GLN A 37 8.69 15.29 -11.03
C GLN A 37 7.81 14.06 -11.30
N PHE A 38 7.04 14.11 -12.40
CA PHE A 38 6.44 12.91 -12.96
C PHE A 38 7.54 12.03 -13.53
N ALA A 39 7.53 10.75 -13.19
CA ALA A 39 8.17 9.78 -14.07
C ALA A 39 7.37 9.77 -15.37
N ALA A 40 8.01 10.13 -16.48
CA ALA A 40 7.36 10.21 -17.79
C ALA A 40 6.73 8.88 -18.27
N ASP A 41 7.04 7.79 -17.56
CA ASP A 41 6.67 6.41 -17.92
C ASP A 41 5.39 5.90 -17.23
N ALA A 42 4.68 6.71 -16.46
CA ALA A 42 3.44 6.30 -15.78
C ALA A 42 2.24 7.07 -16.34
N PRO A 43 1.67 6.64 -17.49
CA PRO A 43 0.46 7.25 -18.01
C PRO A 43 -0.66 7.04 -16.99
N SER A 44 -1.21 8.14 -16.49
CA SER A 44 -2.39 8.13 -15.64
C SER A 44 -3.57 8.74 -16.38
N PRO A 45 -4.82 8.36 -16.05
CA PRO A 45 -5.99 9.01 -16.63
C PRO A 45 -5.94 10.53 -16.38
N ALA A 46 -6.35 11.31 -17.39
CA ALA A 46 -6.33 12.78 -17.30
C ALA A 46 -7.25 13.34 -16.19
N CYS A 47 -8.22 12.55 -15.74
CA CYS A 47 -9.18 12.93 -14.67
C CYS A 47 -8.59 12.79 -13.25
N VAL A 48 -7.36 12.28 -13.08
CA VAL A 48 -6.75 12.10 -11.76
C VAL A 48 -6.31 13.45 -11.19
N GLN A 49 -6.79 13.75 -9.99
CA GLN A 49 -6.36 14.93 -9.22
C GLN A 49 -5.11 14.57 -8.41
N TRP A 50 -4.00 15.23 -8.71
CA TRP A 50 -2.71 14.97 -8.12
C TRP A 50 -2.36 15.93 -7.00
N ALA A 51 -1.80 15.37 -5.90
CA ALA A 51 -1.20 16.14 -4.83
C ALA A 51 0.22 15.64 -4.51
N GLN A 52 1.05 16.52 -3.98
CA GLN A 52 2.31 16.12 -3.36
C GLN A 52 2.06 15.71 -1.92
N LEU A 53 2.60 14.57 -1.50
CA LEU A 53 2.47 14.05 -0.15
C LEU A 53 3.76 13.37 0.28
N ASP A 54 4.33 13.83 1.39
CA ASP A 54 5.35 13.09 2.11
C ASP A 54 4.70 12.23 3.20
N VAL A 55 4.72 10.92 2.99
CA VAL A 55 4.13 9.95 3.94
C VAL A 55 4.92 9.80 5.23
N THR A 56 6.11 10.42 5.33
CA THR A 56 6.93 10.46 6.55
C THR A 56 6.66 11.70 7.40
N CYS A 57 5.92 12.67 6.87
CA CYS A 57 5.55 13.92 7.54
C CYS A 57 4.08 13.89 7.94
N GLU A 58 3.80 13.87 9.23
CA GLU A 58 2.44 13.80 9.76
C GLU A 58 1.61 15.02 9.37
N GLU A 59 2.21 16.22 9.41
CA GLU A 59 1.56 17.48 9.04
C GLU A 59 1.12 17.45 7.56
N SER A 60 1.95 16.88 6.67
CA SER A 60 1.61 16.70 5.26
C SER A 60 0.39 15.80 5.09
N ILE A 61 0.34 14.66 5.81
CA ILE A 61 -0.80 13.74 5.79
C ILE A 61 -2.05 14.41 6.35
N CYS A 62 -1.94 15.11 7.47
CA CYS A 62 -3.03 15.83 8.12
C CYS A 62 -3.65 16.87 7.18
N ALA A 63 -2.82 17.72 6.58
CA ALA A 63 -3.27 18.75 5.66
C ALA A 63 -3.93 18.17 4.40
N TYR A 64 -3.42 17.04 3.89
CA TYR A 64 -4.02 16.37 2.76
C TYR A 64 -5.36 15.72 3.12
N ALA A 65 -5.45 15.02 4.23
CA ALA A 65 -6.67 14.36 4.68
C ALA A 65 -7.81 15.36 4.98
N ALA A 66 -7.47 16.55 5.47
CA ALA A 66 -8.44 17.60 5.78
C ALA A 66 -9.22 18.14 4.54
N GLN A 67 -8.79 17.81 3.34
CA GLN A 67 -9.48 18.19 2.10
C GLN A 67 -10.68 17.29 1.78
N PHE A 68 -10.89 16.21 2.55
CA PHE A 68 -11.89 15.19 2.23
C PHE A 68 -12.88 14.98 3.37
N ASP A 69 -14.15 15.22 3.09
CA ASP A 69 -15.25 14.91 4.02
C ASP A 69 -15.68 13.43 3.93
N ARG A 70 -15.55 12.83 2.73
CA ARG A 70 -15.94 11.44 2.45
C ARG A 70 -14.95 10.78 1.49
N VAL A 71 -14.49 9.59 1.87
CA VAL A 71 -13.62 8.74 1.06
C VAL A 71 -14.16 7.31 1.08
N HIS A 72 -14.32 6.70 -0.09
CA HIS A 72 -14.80 5.33 -0.20
C HIS A 72 -13.63 4.34 -0.18
N TRP A 73 -12.59 4.62 -0.95
CA TRP A 73 -11.39 3.79 -0.96
C TRP A 73 -10.14 4.65 -0.72
N LEU A 74 -9.38 4.27 0.29
CA LEU A 74 -8.02 4.75 0.55
C LEU A 74 -7.07 3.59 0.31
N ILE A 75 -6.31 3.63 -0.79
CA ILE A 75 -5.37 2.58 -1.16
C ILE A 75 -3.95 3.14 -1.06
N SER A 76 -3.13 2.57 -0.19
CA SER A 76 -1.73 2.97 -0.08
C SER A 76 -0.81 1.96 -0.77
N THR A 77 -0.06 2.45 -1.75
CA THR A 77 1.00 1.70 -2.44
C THR A 77 2.39 2.24 -2.08
N ALA A 78 2.46 3.15 -1.12
CA ALA A 78 3.73 3.67 -0.62
C ALA A 78 4.57 2.55 0.00
N GLY A 79 5.84 2.50 -0.35
CA GLY A 79 6.75 1.49 0.17
C GLY A 79 8.21 1.83 -0.12
N PHE A 80 9.09 1.32 0.73
CA PHE A 80 10.52 1.51 0.65
C PHE A 80 11.23 0.18 0.90
N LEU A 81 12.21 -0.17 0.08
CA LEU A 81 13.00 -1.38 0.17
C LEU A 81 14.49 -1.08 0.03
N HIS A 82 14.85 -0.10 -0.81
CA HIS A 82 16.22 0.33 -1.07
C HIS A 82 16.21 1.77 -1.62
N ASN A 83 17.38 2.42 -1.61
CA ASN A 83 17.57 3.75 -2.18
C ASN A 83 18.64 3.81 -3.30
N GLY A 84 18.99 2.65 -3.85
CA GLY A 84 20.06 2.51 -4.84
C GLY A 84 21.40 2.09 -4.20
N ASP A 85 21.87 2.82 -3.21
CA ASP A 85 23.15 2.55 -2.52
C ASP A 85 22.95 1.57 -1.35
N ALA A 86 21.92 1.74 -0.54
CA ALA A 86 21.55 0.83 0.54
C ALA A 86 20.56 -0.21 0.05
N LEU A 87 20.97 -1.47 0.10
CA LEU A 87 20.18 -2.65 -0.24
C LEU A 87 19.72 -3.39 1.03
N PRO A 88 18.67 -4.21 0.95
CA PRO A 88 18.24 -5.04 2.07
C PRO A 88 19.35 -5.95 2.56
N GLU A 89 19.48 -6.06 3.86
CA GLU A 89 20.55 -6.78 4.55
C GLU A 89 20.46 -8.31 4.32
N LYS A 90 21.59 -8.93 4.08
CA LYS A 90 21.72 -10.39 3.94
C LYS A 90 22.15 -11.07 5.24
N SER A 91 22.78 -10.31 6.15
CA SER A 91 23.26 -10.78 7.45
C SER A 91 23.12 -9.71 8.52
N LEU A 92 23.22 -10.07 9.80
CA LEU A 92 23.10 -9.15 10.95
C LEU A 92 24.15 -8.05 10.94
N GLU A 93 25.36 -8.35 10.45
CA GLU A 93 26.48 -7.41 10.38
C GLU A 93 26.21 -6.25 9.43
N GLN A 94 25.24 -6.36 8.54
CA GLN A 94 24.86 -5.32 7.59
C GLN A 94 23.73 -4.42 8.10
N ILE A 95 23.26 -4.61 9.34
CA ILE A 95 22.21 -3.79 9.91
C ILE A 95 22.69 -2.35 10.05
N ASP A 96 21.94 -1.45 9.43
CA ASP A 96 22.08 0.00 9.59
C ASP A 96 20.81 0.53 10.30
N PRO A 97 20.97 1.13 11.50
CA PRO A 97 19.84 1.65 12.27
C PRO A 97 19.03 2.71 11.52
N GLU A 98 19.67 3.59 10.75
CA GLU A 98 18.96 4.64 10.00
C GLU A 98 18.15 4.03 8.85
N PHE A 99 18.72 3.07 8.14
CA PHE A 99 18.02 2.34 7.10
C PHE A 99 16.84 1.53 7.68
N PHE A 100 17.01 0.90 8.84
CA PHE A 100 15.94 0.19 9.55
C PHE A 100 14.80 1.13 9.93
N LEU A 101 15.11 2.24 10.59
CA LEU A 101 14.12 3.23 11.02
C LEU A 101 13.37 3.83 9.81
N ARG A 102 14.07 4.11 8.72
CA ARG A 102 13.45 4.60 7.50
C ARG A 102 12.48 3.59 6.88
N ASN A 103 12.82 2.30 6.88
CA ASN A 103 11.91 1.24 6.45
C ASN A 103 10.63 1.22 7.30
N VAL A 104 10.76 1.27 8.63
CA VAL A 104 9.62 1.30 9.55
C VAL A 104 8.77 2.56 9.36
N GLN A 105 9.42 3.72 9.21
CA GLN A 105 8.74 5.01 9.02
C GLN A 105 7.87 5.01 7.75
N ILE A 106 8.45 4.58 6.62
CA ILE A 106 7.72 4.61 5.34
C ILE A 106 6.73 3.46 5.22
N ASN A 107 7.12 2.22 5.60
CA ASN A 107 6.31 1.05 5.35
C ASN A 107 5.21 0.82 6.40
N ALA A 108 5.44 1.20 7.66
CA ALA A 108 4.50 0.91 8.76
C ALA A 108 3.88 2.16 9.37
N LEU A 109 4.69 3.12 9.82
CA LEU A 109 4.18 4.31 10.50
C LEU A 109 3.27 5.13 9.59
N SER A 110 3.60 5.25 8.30
CA SER A 110 2.77 5.95 7.32
C SER A 110 1.33 5.42 7.28
N ALA A 111 1.13 4.10 7.37
CA ALA A 111 -0.21 3.51 7.38
C ALA A 111 -1.00 3.88 8.63
N LEU A 112 -0.34 3.94 9.80
CA LEU A 112 -0.96 4.40 11.03
C LEU A 112 -1.37 5.87 10.96
N LEU A 113 -0.51 6.73 10.40
CA LEU A 113 -0.80 8.15 10.21
C LEU A 113 -1.93 8.37 9.20
N LEU A 114 -1.93 7.64 8.09
CA LEU A 114 -3.05 7.65 7.13
C LEU A 114 -4.35 7.23 7.81
N ALA A 115 -4.36 6.15 8.59
CA ALA A 115 -5.54 5.73 9.33
C ALA A 115 -6.00 6.79 10.31
N LYS A 116 -5.08 7.38 11.07
CA LYS A 116 -5.37 8.43 12.06
C LYS A 116 -6.11 9.62 11.43
N HIS A 117 -5.61 10.12 10.32
CA HIS A 117 -6.12 11.35 9.71
C HIS A 117 -7.29 11.14 8.74
N PHE A 118 -7.39 9.98 8.07
CA PHE A 118 -8.52 9.67 7.17
C PHE A 118 -9.70 8.99 7.87
N LYS A 119 -9.60 8.66 9.17
CA LYS A 119 -10.66 7.97 9.92
C LYS A 119 -12.03 8.63 9.78
N SER A 120 -12.09 9.96 9.89
CA SER A 120 -13.36 10.69 9.78
C SER A 120 -13.95 10.62 8.38
N ALA A 121 -13.11 10.77 7.34
CA ALA A 121 -13.54 10.72 5.95
C ALA A 121 -13.96 9.32 5.49
N LEU A 122 -13.40 8.26 6.09
CA LEU A 122 -13.78 6.87 5.82
C LEU A 122 -15.01 6.43 6.60
N ARG A 123 -15.37 7.13 7.71
CA ARG A 123 -16.50 6.77 8.55
C ARG A 123 -17.78 7.43 8.05
N HIS A 124 -18.51 6.76 7.20
CA HIS A 124 -19.82 7.16 6.69
C HIS A 124 -20.77 5.94 6.58
N ASP A 125 -21.97 6.14 6.10
CA ASP A 125 -23.05 5.15 6.01
C ASP A 125 -22.85 4.09 4.91
N GLU A 126 -22.02 4.38 3.91
CA GLU A 126 -21.66 3.44 2.84
C GLU A 126 -20.45 2.58 3.22
N ALA A 127 -20.26 1.47 2.52
CA ALA A 127 -19.06 0.64 2.66
C ALA A 127 -17.81 1.42 2.22
N ALA A 128 -16.79 1.40 3.05
CA ALA A 128 -15.51 2.02 2.77
C ALA A 128 -14.34 1.05 2.98
N LEU A 129 -13.20 1.35 2.39
CA LEU A 129 -12.02 0.50 2.40
C LEU A 129 -10.76 1.32 2.68
N MET A 130 -9.92 0.80 3.56
CA MET A 130 -8.51 1.14 3.66
C MET A 130 -7.68 -0.10 3.33
N ALA A 131 -7.03 -0.10 2.16
CA ALA A 131 -6.14 -1.17 1.74
C ALA A 131 -4.69 -0.68 1.66
N VAL A 132 -3.76 -1.45 2.20
CA VAL A 132 -2.34 -1.08 2.20
C VAL A 132 -1.51 -2.19 1.57
N VAL A 133 -0.68 -1.85 0.60
CA VAL A 133 0.22 -2.81 -0.04
C VAL A 133 1.33 -3.18 0.94
N SER A 134 1.25 -4.42 1.41
CA SER A 134 2.27 -5.09 2.20
C SER A 134 3.11 -6.02 1.31
N ALA A 135 3.71 -7.04 1.89
CA ALA A 135 4.46 -8.06 1.17
C ALA A 135 4.44 -9.38 1.94
N LYS A 136 4.42 -10.51 1.23
CA LYS A 136 4.47 -11.85 1.86
C LYS A 136 5.67 -12.01 2.80
N VAL A 137 6.79 -11.35 2.50
CA VAL A 137 7.99 -11.35 3.36
C VAL A 137 7.76 -10.69 4.74
N GLY A 138 6.64 -9.99 4.95
CA GLY A 138 6.20 -9.48 6.25
C GLY A 138 5.47 -10.51 7.12
N SER A 139 5.16 -11.70 6.59
CA SER A 139 4.63 -12.81 7.37
C SER A 139 5.74 -13.41 8.24
N ILE A 140 5.50 -13.49 9.54
CA ILE A 140 6.41 -14.13 10.50
C ILE A 140 6.34 -15.64 10.32
N GLU A 141 5.13 -16.16 10.16
CA GLU A 141 4.89 -17.61 10.04
C GLU A 141 5.44 -18.19 8.73
N ASP A 142 5.34 -17.47 7.61
CA ASP A 142 5.86 -17.90 6.30
C ASP A 142 7.38 -17.74 6.16
N ASN A 143 8.06 -17.05 7.09
CA ASN A 143 9.48 -16.75 6.97
C ASN A 143 10.35 -17.99 7.15
N ARG A 144 10.91 -18.50 6.04
CA ARG A 144 11.86 -19.62 6.00
C ARG A 144 13.24 -19.22 5.47
N LEU A 145 13.36 -18.01 4.90
CA LEU A 145 14.56 -17.57 4.21
C LEU A 145 15.46 -16.65 5.04
N GLY A 146 14.89 -15.90 5.98
CA GLY A 146 15.62 -14.87 6.72
C GLY A 146 16.11 -13.72 5.83
N GLY A 147 17.11 -12.98 6.30
CA GLY A 147 17.62 -11.79 5.60
C GLY A 147 16.61 -10.67 5.47
N TRP A 148 16.98 -9.58 4.80
CA TRP A 148 16.14 -8.42 4.56
C TRP A 148 15.50 -7.88 5.85
N TYR A 149 16.29 -7.81 6.91
CA TYR A 149 15.81 -7.55 8.26
C TYR A 149 14.95 -6.29 8.34
N SER A 150 15.46 -5.16 7.84
CA SER A 150 14.73 -3.89 7.88
C SER A 150 13.40 -3.98 7.13
N TYR A 151 13.40 -4.59 5.95
CA TYR A 151 12.19 -4.67 5.14
C TYR A 151 11.16 -5.64 5.73
N ARG A 152 11.59 -6.86 6.12
CA ARG A 152 10.70 -7.85 6.75
C ARG A 152 10.10 -7.30 8.03
N CYS A 153 10.91 -6.75 8.93
CA CYS A 153 10.43 -6.15 10.17
C CYS A 153 9.45 -5.02 9.92
N SER A 154 9.72 -4.15 8.95
CA SER A 154 8.81 -3.05 8.61
C SER A 154 7.47 -3.54 8.05
N LYS A 155 7.47 -4.61 7.23
CA LYS A 155 6.23 -5.18 6.68
C LYS A 155 5.47 -6.02 7.72
N ALA A 156 6.15 -6.67 8.66
CA ALA A 156 5.51 -7.30 9.83
C ALA A 156 4.87 -6.24 10.75
N ALA A 157 5.57 -5.13 10.99
CA ALA A 157 5.03 -3.99 11.74
C ALA A 157 3.81 -3.38 11.04
N LEU A 158 3.82 -3.24 9.70
CA LEU A 158 2.66 -2.83 8.93
C LEU A 158 1.49 -3.80 9.11
N ASN A 159 1.74 -5.10 8.99
CA ASN A 159 0.71 -6.14 9.17
C ASN A 159 0.07 -6.06 10.57
N MET A 160 0.88 -5.89 11.61
CA MET A 160 0.38 -5.67 12.98
C MET A 160 -0.42 -4.37 13.09
N ALA A 161 0.03 -3.27 12.47
CA ALA A 161 -0.70 -2.01 12.45
C ALA A 161 -2.09 -2.16 11.83
N ILE A 162 -2.19 -2.80 10.67
CA ILE A 162 -3.46 -3.07 10.00
C ILE A 162 -4.38 -3.93 10.86
N LYS A 163 -3.84 -4.96 11.51
CA LYS A 163 -4.61 -5.80 12.45
C LYS A 163 -5.18 -4.97 13.60
N ASN A 164 -4.38 -4.12 14.22
CA ASN A 164 -4.79 -3.26 15.33
C ASN A 164 -5.87 -2.25 14.88
N ILE A 165 -5.67 -1.58 13.73
CA ILE A 165 -6.66 -0.64 13.17
C ILE A 165 -7.99 -1.37 12.93
N SER A 166 -7.97 -2.58 12.36
CA SER A 166 -9.17 -3.35 12.07
C SER A 166 -9.97 -3.69 13.35
N ILE A 167 -9.28 -4.05 14.44
CA ILE A 167 -9.89 -4.34 15.74
C ILE A 167 -10.51 -3.08 16.35
N GLU A 168 -9.79 -1.96 16.33
CA GLU A 168 -10.29 -0.69 16.82
C GLU A 168 -11.52 -0.22 16.04
N TRP A 169 -11.44 -0.29 14.69
CA TRP A 169 -12.48 0.27 13.83
C TRP A 169 -13.72 -0.61 13.74
N ARG A 170 -13.63 -1.91 13.98
CA ARG A 170 -14.81 -2.79 14.06
C ARG A 170 -15.89 -2.26 14.99
N ARG A 171 -15.51 -1.58 16.07
CA ARG A 171 -16.46 -1.00 17.04
C ARG A 171 -16.91 0.41 16.69
N ARG A 172 -16.06 1.20 16.02
CA ARG A 172 -16.26 2.65 15.84
C ARG A 172 -16.60 3.05 14.41
N SER A 173 -16.29 2.21 13.46
CA SER A 173 -16.46 2.45 12.02
C SER A 173 -16.78 1.11 11.33
N PRO A 174 -17.92 0.46 11.68
CA PRO A 174 -18.20 -0.93 11.28
C PRO A 174 -18.35 -1.12 9.77
N ASN A 175 -18.57 -0.05 9.00
CA ASN A 175 -18.68 -0.08 7.55
C ASN A 175 -17.32 -0.01 6.83
N VAL A 176 -16.21 0.10 7.58
CA VAL A 176 -14.87 0.22 6.99
C VAL A 176 -14.15 -1.12 7.03
N CYS A 177 -13.79 -1.64 5.87
CA CYS A 177 -12.84 -2.74 5.75
C CYS A 177 -11.41 -2.22 5.78
N VAL A 178 -10.54 -2.82 6.58
CA VAL A 178 -9.10 -2.48 6.65
C VAL A 178 -8.30 -3.74 6.35
N THR A 179 -7.42 -3.72 5.34
CA THR A 179 -6.72 -4.93 4.88
C THR A 179 -5.27 -4.65 4.45
N SER A 180 -4.41 -5.67 4.59
CA SER A 180 -3.08 -5.73 3.97
C SER A 180 -3.16 -6.54 2.67
N LEU A 181 -2.45 -6.08 1.63
CA LEU A 181 -2.42 -6.73 0.32
C LEU A 181 -0.99 -7.11 -0.07
N HIS A 182 -0.77 -8.38 -0.43
CA HIS A 182 0.46 -8.82 -1.09
C HIS A 182 0.28 -8.79 -2.61
N PRO A 183 1.07 -7.98 -3.34
CA PRO A 183 0.86 -7.77 -4.77
C PRO A 183 1.49 -8.85 -5.68
N GLY A 184 2.15 -9.87 -5.10
CA GLY A 184 3.09 -10.70 -5.85
C GLY A 184 4.39 -9.93 -6.15
N THR A 185 5.27 -10.53 -6.95
CA THR A 185 6.47 -9.82 -7.44
C THR A 185 6.10 -9.05 -8.70
N THR A 186 6.06 -7.73 -8.59
CA THR A 186 5.65 -6.84 -9.67
C THR A 186 6.87 -6.14 -10.26
N ASP A 187 6.93 -6.04 -11.58
CA ASP A 187 7.99 -5.31 -12.30
C ASP A 187 7.88 -3.80 -12.05
N THR A 188 8.66 -3.33 -11.09
CA THR A 188 8.71 -1.94 -10.63
C THR A 188 10.15 -1.55 -10.30
N ARG A 189 10.42 -0.25 -10.16
CA ARG A 189 11.72 0.23 -9.67
C ARG A 189 12.10 -0.38 -8.32
N LEU A 190 11.13 -0.63 -7.45
CA LEU A 190 11.36 -1.22 -6.12
C LEU A 190 11.83 -2.66 -6.21
N SER A 191 11.33 -3.45 -7.13
CA SER A 191 11.71 -4.87 -7.30
C SER A 191 12.89 -5.08 -8.25
N ALA A 192 13.19 -4.12 -9.13
CA ALA A 192 14.16 -4.27 -10.22
C ALA A 192 15.51 -4.91 -9.81
N PRO A 193 16.16 -4.54 -8.68
CA PRO A 193 17.43 -5.15 -8.28
C PRO A 193 17.32 -6.63 -7.88
N PHE A 194 16.09 -7.14 -7.64
CA PHE A 194 15.83 -8.46 -7.07
C PHE A 194 15.13 -9.43 -8.03
N GLN A 195 14.88 -9.01 -9.26
CA GLN A 195 14.09 -9.78 -10.24
C GLN A 195 14.81 -11.01 -10.80
N ARG A 196 16.14 -11.05 -10.75
CA ARG A 196 16.95 -12.12 -11.35
C ARG A 196 16.58 -13.54 -10.91
N ASN A 197 16.10 -13.69 -9.69
CA ASN A 197 15.77 -14.99 -9.09
C ASN A 197 14.25 -15.23 -9.03
N VAL A 198 13.44 -14.40 -9.69
CA VAL A 198 12.00 -14.61 -9.74
C VAL A 198 11.72 -15.74 -10.73
N PRO A 199 10.97 -16.79 -10.31
CA PRO A 199 10.62 -17.89 -11.20
C PRO A 199 9.83 -17.41 -12.43
N ASP A 200 9.96 -18.13 -13.52
CA ASP A 200 9.25 -17.86 -14.76
C ASP A 200 7.73 -17.75 -14.52
N GLY A 201 7.11 -16.72 -15.06
CA GLY A 201 5.68 -16.44 -14.89
C GLY A 201 5.27 -15.88 -13.53
N LYS A 202 6.24 -15.61 -12.61
CA LYS A 202 5.96 -14.99 -11.29
C LYS A 202 6.37 -13.53 -11.18
N LEU A 203 6.93 -12.94 -12.23
CA LEU A 203 7.15 -11.50 -12.36
C LEU A 203 5.97 -10.89 -13.12
N PHE A 204 5.12 -10.17 -12.41
CA PHE A 204 3.91 -9.59 -12.97
C PHE A 204 4.15 -8.18 -13.51
N SER A 205 3.46 -7.82 -14.59
CA SER A 205 3.40 -6.42 -15.00
C SER A 205 2.60 -5.58 -13.99
N CYS A 206 2.84 -4.26 -13.97
CA CYS A 206 2.08 -3.36 -13.11
C CYS A 206 0.56 -3.43 -13.36
N ASP A 207 0.15 -3.58 -14.62
CA ASP A 207 -1.27 -3.68 -14.99
C ASP A 207 -1.88 -5.00 -14.52
N HIS A 208 -1.18 -6.13 -14.67
CA HIS A 208 -1.64 -7.42 -14.15
C HIS A 208 -1.82 -7.38 -12.63
N THR A 209 -0.81 -6.88 -11.91
CA THR A 209 -0.91 -6.72 -10.46
C THR A 209 -2.07 -5.81 -10.06
N ALA A 210 -2.21 -4.67 -10.73
CA ALA A 210 -3.26 -3.71 -10.43
C ALA A 210 -4.67 -4.30 -10.68
N GLN A 211 -4.85 -5.04 -11.77
CA GLN A 211 -6.09 -5.73 -12.06
C GLN A 211 -6.42 -6.77 -10.99
N SER A 212 -5.45 -7.61 -10.62
CA SER A 212 -5.61 -8.65 -9.60
C SER A 212 -5.95 -8.04 -8.24
N LEU A 213 -5.22 -7.01 -7.81
CA LEU A 213 -5.52 -6.31 -6.55
C LEU A 213 -6.91 -5.64 -6.59
N LEU A 214 -7.31 -5.06 -7.73
CA LEU A 214 -8.61 -4.45 -7.87
C LEU A 214 -9.73 -5.51 -7.82
N ASP A 215 -9.51 -6.70 -8.37
CA ASP A 215 -10.45 -7.82 -8.27
C ASP A 215 -10.65 -8.27 -6.81
N VAL A 216 -9.57 -8.29 -6.02
CA VAL A 216 -9.67 -8.56 -4.58
C VAL A 216 -10.42 -7.43 -3.88
N VAL A 217 -9.95 -6.19 -4.02
CA VAL A 217 -10.48 -5.00 -3.32
C VAL A 217 -11.97 -4.80 -3.61
N SER A 218 -12.43 -5.02 -4.84
CA SER A 218 -13.81 -4.80 -5.24
C SER A 218 -14.82 -5.79 -4.61
N ARG A 219 -14.33 -6.89 -4.04
CA ARG A 219 -15.17 -7.93 -3.40
C ARG A 219 -15.17 -7.84 -1.88
N LEU A 220 -14.26 -7.05 -1.30
CA LEU A 220 -14.12 -6.95 0.15
C LEU A 220 -15.35 -6.33 0.80
N GLN A 221 -15.74 -6.93 1.92
CA GLN A 221 -16.81 -6.47 2.77
C GLN A 221 -16.25 -6.05 4.14
N PRO A 222 -16.96 -5.28 4.95
CA PRO A 222 -16.52 -4.94 6.31
C PRO A 222 -16.17 -6.16 7.17
N SER A 223 -16.78 -7.32 6.92
CA SER A 223 -16.46 -8.59 7.58
C SER A 223 -15.06 -9.13 7.29
N ASP A 224 -14.46 -8.71 6.17
CA ASP A 224 -13.10 -9.10 5.78
C ASP A 224 -12.02 -8.23 6.45
N SER A 225 -12.42 -7.26 7.26
CA SER A 225 -11.50 -6.35 7.94
C SER A 225 -10.53 -7.10 8.83
N GLY A 226 -9.25 -6.82 8.69
CA GLY A 226 -8.16 -7.46 9.44
C GLY A 226 -7.60 -8.72 8.78
N LYS A 227 -7.83 -8.93 7.47
CA LYS A 227 -7.20 -9.98 6.68
C LYS A 227 -5.91 -9.49 6.02
N PHE A 228 -4.98 -10.42 5.80
CA PHE A 228 -3.82 -10.25 4.95
C PHE A 228 -4.02 -11.10 3.69
N LEU A 229 -4.20 -10.47 2.53
CA LEU A 229 -4.63 -11.13 1.31
C LEU A 229 -3.55 -11.03 0.22
N ALA A 230 -3.38 -12.11 -0.53
CA ALA A 230 -2.57 -12.12 -1.74
C ALA A 230 -3.36 -11.53 -2.94
N TYR A 231 -2.65 -11.26 -4.02
CA TYR A 231 -3.18 -10.73 -5.28
C TYR A 231 -4.27 -11.62 -5.93
N ASP A 232 -4.33 -12.89 -5.59
CA ASP A 232 -5.33 -13.87 -6.06
C ASP A 232 -6.50 -14.05 -5.08
N GLY A 233 -6.46 -13.34 -3.95
CA GLY A 233 -7.47 -13.38 -2.89
C GLY A 233 -7.22 -14.45 -1.81
N GLU A 234 -6.13 -15.22 -1.89
CA GLU A 234 -5.74 -16.15 -0.83
C GLU A 234 -5.43 -15.37 0.47
N GLU A 235 -5.93 -15.87 1.60
CA GLU A 235 -5.57 -15.32 2.91
C GLU A 235 -4.20 -15.86 3.33
N LEU A 236 -3.28 -14.95 3.58
CA LEU A 236 -1.91 -15.25 3.98
C LEU A 236 -1.78 -15.30 5.51
N PRO A 237 -0.88 -16.14 6.04
CA PRO A 237 -0.55 -16.12 7.47
C PRO A 237 0.19 -14.82 7.83
N TRP A 238 0.01 -14.40 9.10
CA TRP A 238 0.63 -13.19 9.65
C TRP A 238 2.13 -13.35 9.95
#